data_f359cd2cc699f2b48d2bf5407624d0e5
#
_entry.id   f359cd2cc699f2b48d2bf5407624d0e5
#
_cell.length_a   1.000
_cell.length_b   1.000
_cell.length_c   1.000
_cell.angle_alpha   90.00
_cell.angle_beta   90.00
_cell.angle_gamma   90.00
#
_symmetry.space_group_name_H-M   'P 1'
#
loop_
_entity.id
_entity.type
_entity.pdbx_description
1 polymer ?
#
loop_
_entity_poly.entity_id
_entity_poly.type
_entity_poly.pdbx_seq_one_letter_code
_entity_poly.pdbx_strand_id
1 'polypeptide(L)'
;DLGITFESSLMDEYHSCCNKCMFCFIDQMPPGMRDTLYFKDDDSRLSFLQGNYITLTNMRDKDIERVIKYHLSPINISVHTTNPELRCKMLHNRFAGDVLDKIGRFYEAGIRMNSQVVLCQGLNDEEELDRTISDLGKFIPHMESLSVVPVGLT
;
A
#
# COMPACT_ATOMS: atom_id res chain seq x y z
N ASP A 1 -10.20 28.37 -17.26
CA ASP A 1 -10.04 28.50 -15.81
C ASP A 1 -11.37 28.99 -15.21
N LEU A 2 -11.88 28.23 -14.21
CA LEU A 2 -13.16 28.56 -13.56
C LEU A 2 -12.99 29.49 -12.36
N GLY A 3 -11.76 29.90 -12.04
CA GLY A 3 -11.46 30.79 -10.92
C GLY A 3 -11.77 30.16 -9.53
N ILE A 4 -11.91 28.84 -9.45
CA ILE A 4 -12.18 28.13 -8.20
C ILE A 4 -10.86 27.72 -7.58
N THR A 5 -10.63 28.11 -6.33
CA THR A 5 -9.48 27.69 -5.53
C THR A 5 -9.99 26.90 -4.33
N PHE A 6 -9.40 25.71 -4.09
CA PHE A 6 -9.74 24.90 -2.93
C PHE A 6 -8.73 25.17 -1.80
N GLU A 7 -9.21 25.16 -0.56
CA GLU A 7 -8.36 25.35 0.63
C GLU A 7 -7.40 24.17 0.83
N SER A 8 -7.81 22.96 0.44
CA SER A 8 -6.94 21.77 0.46
C SER A 8 -6.99 21.04 -0.88
N SER A 9 -5.91 20.37 -1.24
CA SER A 9 -5.79 19.60 -2.49
C SER A 9 -6.71 18.37 -2.54
N LEU A 10 -7.15 17.86 -1.39
CA LEU A 10 -7.98 16.65 -1.30
C LEU A 10 -9.44 16.95 -0.92
N MET A 11 -9.77 18.18 -0.57
CA MET A 11 -11.11 18.63 -0.11
C MET A 11 -11.64 17.86 1.13
N ASP A 12 -10.79 17.13 1.83
CA ASP A 12 -11.10 16.30 3.00
C ASP A 12 -9.82 16.00 3.78
N GLU A 13 -9.94 15.49 5.01
CA GLU A 13 -8.81 15.12 5.85
C GLU A 13 -8.01 13.96 5.25
N TYR A 14 -6.69 13.95 5.50
CA TYR A 14 -5.81 12.85 5.11
C TYR A 14 -6.10 11.59 5.93
N HIS A 15 -6.06 10.44 5.29
CA HIS A 15 -6.17 9.16 5.97
C HIS A 15 -4.81 8.72 6.51
N SER A 16 -4.65 8.80 7.84
CA SER A 16 -3.45 8.33 8.51
C SER A 16 -3.37 6.80 8.50
N CYS A 17 -2.15 6.26 8.42
CA CYS A 17 -1.90 4.83 8.49
C CYS A 17 -2.25 4.29 9.89
N CYS A 18 -3.00 3.19 9.92
CA CYS A 18 -3.38 2.49 11.16
C CYS A 18 -2.46 1.31 11.51
N ASN A 19 -1.43 1.05 10.68
CA ASN A 19 -0.50 -0.05 10.90
C ASN A 19 0.65 0.34 11.84
N LYS A 20 1.27 -0.70 12.42
CA LYS A 20 2.51 -0.58 13.21
C LYS A 20 3.54 -1.56 12.65
N CYS A 21 3.89 -1.36 11.37
CA CYS A 21 4.80 -2.24 10.66
C CYS A 21 6.15 -2.33 11.37
N MET A 22 6.69 -3.53 11.51
CA MET A 22 8.00 -3.76 12.14
C MET A 22 9.17 -3.17 11.36
N PHE A 23 8.94 -2.75 10.11
CA PHE A 23 9.89 -2.11 9.20
C PHE A 23 9.50 -0.67 8.85
N CYS A 24 8.64 -0.01 9.65
CA CYS A 24 8.15 1.32 9.34
C CYS A 24 9.28 2.35 9.37
N PHE A 25 9.65 2.88 8.21
CA PHE A 25 10.72 3.87 8.12
C PHE A 25 10.40 5.19 8.85
N ILE A 26 9.13 5.54 9.01
CA ILE A 26 8.71 6.71 9.80
C ILE A 26 9.04 6.50 11.29
N ASP A 27 8.81 5.27 11.81
CA ASP A 27 9.14 4.96 13.22
C ASP A 27 10.65 4.92 13.48
N GLN A 28 11.47 4.80 12.43
CA GLN A 28 12.92 4.80 12.47
C GLN A 28 13.51 6.21 12.33
N MET A 29 12.68 7.22 12.11
CA MET A 29 13.16 8.61 11.97
C MET A 29 13.71 9.14 13.30
N PRO A 30 14.83 9.91 13.27
CA PRO A 30 15.37 10.54 14.45
C PRO A 30 14.34 11.45 15.12
N PRO A 31 14.30 11.52 16.46
CA PRO A 31 13.40 12.45 17.18
C PRO A 31 13.76 13.91 16.93
N GLY A 32 12.76 14.79 17.02
CA GLY A 32 12.96 16.24 16.96
C GLY A 32 13.08 16.82 15.54
N MET A 33 12.70 16.06 14.51
CA MET A 33 12.56 16.57 13.15
C MET A 33 11.24 17.32 12.97
N ARG A 34 10.99 17.86 11.77
CA ARG A 34 9.73 18.55 11.45
C ARG A 34 8.54 17.58 11.60
N ASP A 35 7.44 18.03 12.19
CA ASP A 35 6.23 17.22 12.44
C ASP A 35 5.70 16.53 11.17
N THR A 36 5.80 17.19 10.02
CA THR A 36 5.38 16.63 8.73
C THR A 36 6.11 15.35 8.32
N LEU A 37 7.33 15.10 8.85
CA LEU A 37 8.11 13.89 8.58
C LEU A 37 7.60 12.67 9.36
N TYR A 38 6.82 12.89 10.41
CA TYR A 38 6.26 11.80 11.23
C TYR A 38 4.83 11.43 10.83
N PHE A 39 4.28 12.12 9.83
CA PHE A 39 2.98 11.79 9.32
C PHE A 39 3.03 10.48 8.52
N LYS A 40 2.27 9.48 8.96
CA LYS A 40 2.13 8.19 8.27
C LYS A 40 0.88 8.25 7.41
N ASP A 41 1.02 8.40 6.11
CA ASP A 41 -0.10 8.32 5.19
C ASP A 41 -0.38 6.87 4.77
N ASP A 42 -1.64 6.57 4.53
CA ASP A 42 -2.12 5.35 3.90
C ASP A 42 -3.41 5.69 3.14
N ASP A 43 -3.35 6.78 2.38
CA ASP A 43 -4.49 7.38 1.69
C ASP A 43 -4.50 6.97 0.22
N SER A 44 -5.53 6.25 -0.20
CA SER A 44 -5.65 5.75 -1.57
C SER A 44 -5.67 6.86 -2.63
N ARG A 45 -6.10 8.08 -2.26
CA ARG A 45 -6.07 9.24 -3.16
C ARG A 45 -4.64 9.67 -3.48
N LEU A 46 -3.74 9.58 -2.50
CA LEU A 46 -2.32 9.89 -2.70
C LEU A 46 -1.61 8.85 -3.57
N SER A 47 -2.04 7.59 -3.52
CA SER A 47 -1.54 6.57 -4.45
C SER A 47 -1.80 6.96 -5.89
N PHE A 48 -3.02 7.36 -6.21
CA PHE A 48 -3.39 7.81 -7.56
C PHE A 48 -2.76 9.16 -7.95
N LEU A 49 -2.78 10.16 -7.04
CA LEU A 49 -2.36 11.53 -7.35
C LEU A 49 -0.84 11.72 -7.34
N GLN A 50 -0.12 11.01 -6.48
CA GLN A 50 1.30 11.23 -6.20
C GLN A 50 2.16 9.97 -6.35
N GLY A 51 1.55 8.82 -6.59
CA GLY A 51 2.26 7.56 -6.72
C GLY A 51 2.67 6.92 -5.39
N ASN A 52 2.07 7.33 -4.26
CA ASN A 52 2.37 6.76 -2.95
C ASN A 52 1.93 5.30 -2.86
N TYR A 53 2.75 4.47 -2.21
CA TYR A 53 2.40 3.09 -1.92
C TYR A 53 1.51 3.01 -0.69
N ILE A 54 0.38 2.31 -0.81
CA ILE A 54 -0.61 2.13 0.25
C ILE A 54 -0.77 0.67 0.63
N THR A 55 -1.16 0.41 1.87
CA THR A 55 -1.25 -0.96 2.39
C THR A 55 -2.57 -1.66 2.06
N LEU A 56 -3.57 -0.94 1.59
CA LEU A 56 -4.96 -1.36 1.43
C LEU A 56 -5.68 -1.72 2.76
N THR A 57 -5.00 -1.66 3.91
CA THR A 57 -5.62 -1.97 5.20
C THR A 57 -6.58 -0.90 5.66
N ASN A 58 -6.41 0.32 5.15
CA ASN A 58 -7.25 1.48 5.47
C ASN A 58 -8.44 1.65 4.52
N MET A 59 -8.57 0.76 3.52
CA MET A 59 -9.64 0.81 2.52
C MET A 59 -10.79 -0.12 2.90
N ARG A 60 -11.98 0.44 3.02
CA ARG A 60 -13.25 -0.27 3.12
C ARG A 60 -13.82 -0.58 1.74
N ASP A 61 -14.84 -1.41 1.64
CA ASP A 61 -15.49 -1.76 0.38
C ASP A 61 -15.90 -0.54 -0.44
N LYS A 62 -16.47 0.48 0.20
CA LYS A 62 -16.85 1.72 -0.47
C LYS A 62 -15.67 2.47 -1.10
N ASP A 63 -14.48 2.35 -0.54
CA ASP A 63 -13.27 3.00 -1.04
C ASP A 63 -12.74 2.24 -2.25
N ILE A 64 -12.79 0.90 -2.22
CA ILE A 64 -12.46 0.03 -3.35
C ILE A 64 -13.44 0.26 -4.51
N GLU A 65 -14.74 0.29 -4.23
CA GLU A 65 -15.78 0.57 -5.22
C GLU A 65 -15.60 1.96 -5.87
N ARG A 66 -15.15 2.95 -5.10
CA ARG A 66 -14.84 4.28 -5.62
C ARG A 66 -13.66 4.25 -6.59
N VAL A 67 -12.57 3.56 -6.25
CA VAL A 67 -11.41 3.35 -7.14
C VAL A 67 -11.85 2.71 -8.44
N ILE A 68 -12.66 1.64 -8.36
CA ILE A 68 -13.18 0.92 -9.52
C ILE A 68 -14.10 1.81 -10.36
N LYS A 69 -15.09 2.45 -9.73
CA LYS A 69 -16.09 3.30 -10.41
C LYS A 69 -15.46 4.45 -11.20
N TYR A 70 -14.44 5.08 -10.64
CA TYR A 70 -13.75 6.22 -11.27
C TYR A 70 -12.50 5.80 -12.04
N HIS A 71 -12.23 4.49 -12.11
CA HIS A 71 -11.07 3.91 -12.79
C HIS A 71 -9.75 4.62 -12.39
N LEU A 72 -9.54 4.78 -11.08
CA LEU A 72 -8.34 5.44 -10.55
C LEU A 72 -7.14 4.48 -10.69
N SER A 73 -6.35 4.70 -11.72
CA SER A 73 -5.29 3.79 -12.17
C SER A 73 -4.06 4.56 -12.63
N PRO A 74 -2.82 4.15 -12.32
CA PRO A 74 -2.48 2.97 -11.52
C PRO A 74 -2.68 3.18 -10.01
N ILE A 75 -2.76 2.08 -9.25
CA ILE A 75 -2.70 2.07 -7.79
C ILE A 75 -1.42 1.37 -7.34
N ASN A 76 -0.70 1.96 -6.38
CA ASN A 76 0.55 1.42 -5.87
C ASN A 76 0.32 0.76 -4.51
N ILE A 77 0.69 -0.51 -4.38
CA ILE A 77 0.30 -1.37 -3.25
C ILE A 77 1.53 -1.86 -2.48
N SER A 78 1.59 -1.55 -1.18
CA SER A 78 2.53 -2.12 -0.23
C SER A 78 2.07 -3.52 0.16
N VAL A 79 2.57 -4.54 -0.51
CA VAL A 79 2.14 -5.94 -0.31
C VAL A 79 2.91 -6.60 0.82
N HIS A 80 4.22 -6.57 0.77
CA HIS A 80 5.22 -7.17 1.69
C HIS A 80 5.22 -8.69 1.71
N THR A 81 4.07 -9.34 1.76
CA THR A 81 3.86 -10.78 1.59
C THR A 81 2.39 -11.05 1.25
N THR A 82 2.14 -12.13 0.50
CA THR A 82 0.79 -12.65 0.22
C THR A 82 0.31 -13.68 1.24
N ASN A 83 1.18 -14.11 2.16
CA ASN A 83 0.80 -14.94 3.28
C ASN A 83 -0.02 -14.13 4.30
N PRO A 84 -1.33 -14.44 4.50
CA PRO A 84 -2.22 -13.63 5.32
C PRO A 84 -1.75 -13.49 6.77
N GLU A 85 -1.29 -14.59 7.36
CA GLU A 85 -0.85 -14.62 8.77
C GLU A 85 0.44 -13.82 8.95
N LEU A 86 1.42 -14.05 8.05
CA LEU A 86 2.67 -13.31 8.07
C LEU A 86 2.45 -11.82 7.83
N ARG A 87 1.55 -11.45 6.92
CA ARG A 87 1.22 -10.05 6.65
C ARG A 87 0.61 -9.37 7.87
N CYS A 88 -0.33 -10.02 8.55
CA CYS A 88 -0.90 -9.51 9.81
C CYS A 88 0.19 -9.28 10.87
N LYS A 89 1.15 -10.20 10.98
CA LYS A 89 2.29 -10.10 11.89
C LYS A 89 3.21 -8.93 11.51
N MET A 90 3.61 -8.83 10.24
CA MET A 90 4.54 -7.80 9.75
C MET A 90 3.99 -6.38 9.87
N LEU A 91 2.69 -6.19 9.57
CA LEU A 91 2.01 -4.90 9.66
C LEU A 91 1.46 -4.61 11.07
N HIS A 92 1.54 -5.58 11.97
CA HIS A 92 0.92 -5.52 13.30
C HIS A 92 -0.56 -5.11 13.21
N ASN A 93 -1.29 -5.71 12.28
CA ASN A 93 -2.69 -5.42 11.98
C ASN A 93 -3.44 -6.70 11.62
N ARG A 94 -4.36 -7.12 12.47
CA ARG A 94 -5.15 -8.36 12.31
C ARG A 94 -6.03 -8.37 11.05
N PHE A 95 -6.26 -7.23 10.42
CA PHE A 95 -7.08 -7.11 9.21
C PHE A 95 -6.24 -7.04 7.93
N ALA A 96 -4.93 -7.20 8.01
CA ALA A 96 -4.04 -7.05 6.86
C ALA A 96 -3.99 -8.26 5.92
N GLY A 97 -4.62 -9.38 6.29
CA GLY A 97 -4.52 -10.66 5.57
C GLY A 97 -5.29 -10.72 4.24
N ASP A 98 -6.16 -9.78 3.94
CA ASP A 98 -7.09 -9.79 2.80
C ASP A 98 -6.53 -9.12 1.53
N VAL A 99 -5.23 -8.91 1.44
CA VAL A 99 -4.62 -8.15 0.34
C VAL A 99 -4.87 -8.76 -1.04
N LEU A 100 -4.82 -10.09 -1.16
CA LEU A 100 -5.06 -10.77 -2.45
C LEU A 100 -6.51 -10.62 -2.91
N ASP A 101 -7.48 -10.64 -2.01
CA ASP A 101 -8.89 -10.43 -2.36
C ASP A 101 -9.11 -9.02 -2.92
N LYS A 102 -8.50 -8.00 -2.30
CA LYS A 102 -8.57 -6.62 -2.78
C LYS A 102 -7.87 -6.44 -4.13
N ILE A 103 -6.68 -7.04 -4.31
CA ILE A 103 -5.96 -7.06 -5.59
C ILE A 103 -6.80 -7.74 -6.67
N GLY A 104 -7.45 -8.87 -6.35
CA GLY A 104 -8.34 -9.57 -7.26
C GLY A 104 -9.49 -8.69 -7.76
N ARG A 105 -10.13 -7.92 -6.86
CA ARG A 105 -11.20 -6.97 -7.24
C ARG A 105 -10.69 -5.87 -8.19
N PHE A 106 -9.48 -5.35 -7.96
CA PHE A 106 -8.88 -4.38 -8.88
C PHE A 106 -8.52 -5.00 -10.23
N TYR A 107 -8.00 -6.22 -10.23
CA TYR A 107 -7.70 -6.97 -11.43
C TYR A 107 -8.95 -7.20 -12.31
N GLU A 108 -10.03 -7.69 -11.71
CA GLU A 108 -11.31 -7.90 -12.41
C GLU A 108 -11.89 -6.62 -13.00
N ALA A 109 -11.63 -5.48 -12.36
CA ALA A 109 -12.04 -4.16 -12.83
C ALA A 109 -11.08 -3.52 -13.84
N GLY A 110 -10.00 -4.19 -14.22
CA GLY A 110 -9.00 -3.68 -15.17
C GLY A 110 -8.13 -2.54 -14.63
N ILE A 111 -8.02 -2.40 -13.30
CA ILE A 111 -7.17 -1.39 -12.66
C ILE A 111 -5.71 -1.85 -12.74
N ARG A 112 -4.84 -0.99 -13.26
CA ARG A 112 -3.39 -1.23 -13.26
C ARG A 112 -2.81 -1.06 -11.86
N MET A 113 -1.88 -1.91 -11.50
CA MET A 113 -1.29 -1.99 -10.18
C MET A 113 0.23 -2.08 -10.25
N ASN A 114 0.89 -1.43 -9.30
CA ASN A 114 2.29 -1.66 -8.98
C ASN A 114 2.38 -2.15 -7.55
N SER A 115 3.28 -3.08 -7.28
CA SER A 115 3.44 -3.63 -5.93
C SER A 115 4.86 -3.44 -5.39
N GLN A 116 4.96 -3.41 -4.07
CA GLN A 116 6.22 -3.28 -3.37
C GLN A 116 6.30 -4.27 -2.21
N VAL A 117 7.48 -4.86 -2.05
CA VAL A 117 7.86 -5.68 -0.91
C VAL A 117 9.03 -5.01 -0.20
N VAL A 118 8.89 -4.69 1.08
CA VAL A 118 10.04 -4.43 1.95
C VAL A 118 10.55 -5.77 2.45
N LEU A 119 11.74 -6.16 2.01
CA LEU A 119 12.33 -7.45 2.29
C LEU A 119 13.01 -7.44 3.65
N CYS A 120 12.51 -8.27 4.57
CA CYS A 120 13.02 -8.45 5.92
C CYS A 120 13.62 -9.86 6.03
N GLN A 121 14.94 -9.95 6.18
CA GLN A 121 15.65 -11.22 6.25
C GLN A 121 15.11 -12.11 7.38
N GLY A 122 14.88 -13.38 7.06
CA GLY A 122 14.33 -14.37 7.98
C GLY A 122 12.83 -14.23 8.27
N LEU A 123 12.11 -13.39 7.51
CA LEU A 123 10.66 -13.19 7.66
C LEU A 123 9.89 -13.43 6.35
N ASN A 124 10.11 -12.60 5.35
CA ASN A 124 9.40 -12.67 4.06
C ASN A 124 10.35 -12.84 2.87
N ASP A 125 11.54 -13.34 3.12
CA ASP A 125 12.52 -13.76 2.11
C ASP A 125 12.32 -15.23 1.69
N GLU A 126 13.24 -15.73 0.89
CA GLU A 126 13.28 -17.12 0.41
C GLU A 126 11.91 -17.61 -0.09
N GLU A 127 11.37 -18.68 0.48
CA GLU A 127 10.12 -19.33 0.07
C GLU A 127 8.91 -18.38 0.16
N GLU A 128 8.88 -17.47 1.12
CA GLU A 128 7.79 -16.48 1.25
C GLU A 128 7.87 -15.41 0.16
N LEU A 129 9.06 -15.03 -0.29
CA LEU A 129 9.23 -14.13 -1.43
C LEU A 129 8.81 -14.82 -2.72
N ASP A 130 9.23 -16.07 -2.94
CA ASP A 130 8.87 -16.87 -4.11
C ASP A 130 7.35 -17.06 -4.20
N ARG A 131 6.70 -17.34 -3.07
CA ARG A 131 5.25 -17.39 -2.95
C ARG A 131 4.61 -16.06 -3.36
N THR A 132 5.11 -14.95 -2.82
CA THR A 132 4.57 -13.61 -3.11
C THR A 132 4.70 -13.27 -4.59
N ILE A 133 5.85 -13.54 -5.21
CA ILE A 133 6.08 -13.33 -6.64
C ILE A 133 5.11 -14.19 -7.47
N SER A 134 4.97 -15.47 -7.11
CA SER A 134 4.07 -16.40 -7.81
C SER A 134 2.60 -15.98 -7.72
N ASP A 135 2.15 -15.53 -6.54
CA ASP A 135 0.77 -15.09 -6.34
C ASP A 135 0.47 -13.80 -7.11
N LEU A 136 1.38 -12.81 -7.05
CA LEU A 136 1.20 -11.55 -7.76
C LEU A 136 1.32 -11.73 -9.28
N GLY A 137 2.10 -12.68 -9.74
CA GLY A 137 2.22 -13.05 -11.16
C GLY A 137 0.91 -13.47 -11.82
N LYS A 138 -0.06 -13.96 -11.04
CA LYS A 138 -1.40 -14.34 -11.51
C LYS A 138 -2.24 -13.14 -11.99
N PHE A 139 -1.86 -11.93 -11.59
CA PHE A 139 -2.56 -10.69 -11.91
C PHE A 139 -1.95 -9.92 -13.10
N ILE A 140 -0.98 -10.50 -13.80
CA ILE A 140 -0.49 -9.97 -15.08
C ILE A 140 -1.62 -10.04 -16.12
N PRO A 141 -1.83 -9.00 -16.99
CA PRO A 141 -0.95 -7.84 -17.19
C PRO A 141 -1.26 -6.62 -16.30
N HIS A 142 -2.29 -6.65 -15.47
CA HIS A 142 -2.67 -5.49 -14.67
C HIS A 142 -1.73 -5.24 -13.49
N MET A 143 -1.07 -6.27 -12.95
CA MET A 143 0.08 -6.11 -12.07
C MET A 143 1.32 -5.82 -12.94
N GLU A 144 1.68 -4.53 -13.07
CA GLU A 144 2.71 -4.06 -13.99
C GLU A 144 4.12 -4.24 -13.44
N SER A 145 4.27 -4.13 -12.11
CA SER A 145 5.58 -4.25 -11.46
C SER A 145 5.51 -4.80 -10.04
N LEU A 146 6.60 -5.42 -9.63
CA LEU A 146 6.91 -5.76 -8.25
C LEU A 146 8.30 -5.21 -7.92
N SER A 147 8.36 -4.23 -7.03
CA SER A 147 9.61 -3.70 -6.50
C SER A 147 9.97 -4.39 -5.18
N VAL A 148 11.15 -4.99 -5.09
CA VAL A 148 11.67 -5.58 -3.86
C VAL A 148 12.77 -4.68 -3.33
N VAL A 149 12.57 -4.11 -2.14
CA VAL A 149 13.52 -3.20 -1.50
C VAL A 149 13.97 -3.76 -0.15
N PRO A 150 15.25 -3.72 0.19
CA PRO A 150 15.69 -4.21 1.49
C PRO A 150 15.18 -3.30 2.60
N VAL A 151 14.91 -3.88 3.78
CA VAL A 151 14.58 -3.12 4.98
C VAL A 151 15.78 -2.25 5.39
N GLY A 152 15.49 -1.00 5.81
CA GLY A 152 16.52 -0.15 6.40
C GLY A 152 17.03 -0.74 7.72
N LEU A 153 18.34 -0.71 7.92
CA LEU A 153 18.98 -1.07 9.19
C LEU A 153 19.07 0.19 10.07
N THR A 154 18.56 0.09 11.28
CA THR A 154 18.63 1.16 12.30
C THR A 154 19.40 0.69 13.52
#